data_5d859d12aaaa81af8f4e12ab22537992
#
_entry.id   5d859d12aaaa81af8f4e12ab22537992
#
_cell.length_a   1.000
_cell.length_b   1.000
_cell.length_c   1.000
_cell.angle_alpha   90.00
_cell.angle_beta   90.00
_cell.angle_gamma   90.00
#
_symmetry.space_group_name_H-M   'P 1'
#
loop_
_entity.id
_entity.type
_entity.pdbx_description
1 polymer ?
#
loop_
_entity_poly.entity_id
_entity_poly.type
_entity_poly.pdbx_seq_one_letter_code
_entity_poly.pdbx_strand_id
1 'polypeptide(L)'
;MGIAAVVLLTSIGEGIHRFVLSEFTQFGTHLISISPGKTSTFGASGALVNTVRPLTLADAEAITRLPQVEAVSPMVLGNAPVERGERTRRTNIYGVGPDAPNVWTMSPALGRFLPNDNPRSARPFVVLGHTVYEEIFGSSNPLGKKVRIGSTSFRVIGVLESQG
;
A
#
# COMPACT_ATOMS: atom_id res chain seq x y z
N MET A 1 7.19 -40.20 30.88
CA MET A 1 6.19 -39.14 30.65
C MET A 1 6.81 -37.73 30.61
N GLY A 2 7.79 -37.37 31.44
CA GLY A 2 8.41 -36.04 31.45
C GLY A 2 9.10 -35.61 30.17
N ILE A 3 9.80 -36.49 29.45
CA ILE A 3 10.53 -36.17 28.23
C ILE A 3 9.58 -35.76 27.09
N ALA A 4 8.43 -36.43 26.96
CA ALA A 4 7.43 -36.09 25.94
C ALA A 4 6.84 -34.68 26.14
N ALA A 5 6.62 -34.29 27.41
CA ALA A 5 6.12 -32.94 27.72
C ALA A 5 7.15 -31.84 27.35
N VAL A 6 8.42 -32.07 27.63
CA VAL A 6 9.50 -31.13 27.28
C VAL A 6 9.63 -30.98 25.76
N VAL A 7 9.60 -32.10 24.99
CA VAL A 7 9.67 -32.07 23.53
C VAL A 7 8.49 -31.33 22.93
N LEU A 8 7.27 -31.53 23.46
CA LEU A 8 6.08 -30.79 23.00
C LEU A 8 6.20 -29.28 23.27
N LEU A 9 6.63 -28.88 24.48
CA LEU A 9 6.81 -27.48 24.83
C LEU A 9 7.85 -26.77 23.97
N THR A 10 9.00 -27.42 23.71
CA THR A 10 10.04 -26.86 22.85
C THR A 10 9.60 -26.79 21.39
N SER A 11 8.87 -27.78 20.88
CA SER A 11 8.34 -27.78 19.52
C SER A 11 7.30 -26.66 19.30
N ILE A 12 6.42 -26.41 20.30
CA ILE A 12 5.46 -25.32 20.25
C ILE A 12 6.20 -23.97 20.29
N GLY A 13 7.20 -23.82 21.16
CA GLY A 13 8.00 -22.59 21.26
C GLY A 13 8.72 -22.27 19.95
N GLU A 14 9.34 -23.26 19.29
CA GLU A 14 9.99 -23.08 18.01
C GLU A 14 8.97 -22.79 16.89
N GLY A 15 7.80 -23.41 16.92
CA GLY A 15 6.72 -23.13 15.97
C GLY A 15 6.21 -21.69 16.06
N ILE A 16 5.98 -21.20 17.28
CA ILE A 16 5.58 -19.81 17.52
C ILE A 16 6.69 -18.84 17.09
N HIS A 17 7.95 -19.14 17.43
CA HIS A 17 9.09 -18.30 17.07
C HIS A 17 9.23 -18.18 15.54
N ARG A 18 9.13 -19.27 14.79
CA ARG A 18 9.16 -19.25 13.32
C ARG A 18 7.95 -18.53 12.72
N PHE A 19 6.76 -18.72 13.28
CA PHE A 19 5.55 -18.03 12.85
C PHE A 19 5.69 -16.52 13.03
N VAL A 20 6.11 -16.06 14.21
CA VAL A 20 6.33 -14.63 14.48
C VAL A 20 7.40 -14.06 13.55
N LEU A 21 8.52 -14.74 13.34
CA LEU A 21 9.56 -14.27 12.41
C LEU A 21 9.04 -14.19 10.96
N SER A 22 8.21 -15.13 10.51
CA SER A 22 7.65 -15.10 9.16
C SER A 22 6.69 -13.94 8.96
N GLU A 23 5.85 -13.64 9.95
CA GLU A 23 4.94 -12.48 9.92
C GLU A 23 5.70 -11.14 9.89
N PHE A 24 6.76 -11.01 10.70
CA PHE A 24 7.57 -9.78 10.67
C PHE A 24 8.37 -9.61 9.38
N THR A 25 8.76 -10.69 8.70
CA THR A 25 9.51 -10.60 7.43
C THR A 25 8.61 -10.19 6.25
N GLN A 26 7.31 -10.44 6.32
CA GLN A 26 6.36 -9.99 5.29
C GLN A 26 6.24 -8.46 5.21
N PHE A 27 6.46 -7.76 6.31
CA PHE A 27 6.35 -6.29 6.35
C PHE A 27 7.64 -5.56 5.95
N GLY A 28 8.70 -6.26 5.55
CA GLY A 28 9.99 -5.66 5.15
C GLY A 28 10.66 -4.94 6.33
N THR A 29 11.70 -5.53 6.89
CA THR A 29 12.44 -5.02 8.07
C THR A 29 13.15 -3.68 7.85
N HIS A 30 13.11 -3.12 6.63
CA HIS A 30 13.86 -1.93 6.22
C HIS A 30 12.97 -0.76 5.76
N LEU A 31 11.65 -0.82 6.07
CA LEU A 31 10.73 0.25 5.69
C LEU A 31 10.75 1.38 6.71
N ILE A 32 11.05 2.59 6.26
CA ILE A 32 10.98 3.81 7.05
C ILE A 32 9.84 4.68 6.53
N SER A 33 8.88 5.02 7.40
CA SER A 33 7.81 5.96 7.09
C SER A 33 8.13 7.35 7.63
N ILE A 34 8.12 8.34 6.75
CA ILE A 34 8.33 9.75 7.10
C ILE A 34 7.00 10.47 6.94
N SER A 35 6.47 10.97 8.03
CA SER A 35 5.22 11.74 8.06
C SER A 35 5.47 13.18 8.47
N PRO A 36 4.73 14.15 7.90
CA PRO A 36 4.84 15.55 8.32
C PRO A 36 4.29 15.72 9.74
N GLY A 37 4.96 16.51 10.58
CA GLY A 37 4.47 16.86 11.90
C GLY A 37 5.52 16.86 13.00
N LYS A 38 5.18 17.43 14.16
CA LYS A 38 5.92 17.24 15.39
C LYS A 38 5.43 15.95 16.06
N THR A 39 6.33 15.02 16.32
CA THR A 39 6.02 13.84 17.14
C THR A 39 5.70 14.29 18.57
N SER A 40 4.42 14.35 18.93
CA SER A 40 4.05 14.18 20.33
C SER A 40 3.88 12.67 20.54
N THR A 41 4.74 12.13 21.35
CA THR A 41 4.73 10.76 21.86
C THR A 41 3.36 10.44 22.45
N PHE A 42 2.53 9.71 21.76
CA PHE A 42 1.54 8.74 22.24
C PHE A 42 0.51 8.46 21.12
N GLY A 43 0.68 7.37 20.43
CA GLY A 43 -0.37 6.50 19.86
C GLY A 43 -1.44 7.06 18.91
N ALA A 44 -1.41 8.33 18.53
CA ALA A 44 -2.34 8.87 17.55
C ALA A 44 -1.73 8.90 16.15
N SER A 45 -2.40 8.28 15.21
CA SER A 45 -2.10 8.31 13.77
C SER A 45 -1.79 9.74 13.33
N GLY A 46 -0.61 9.97 12.74
CA GLY A 46 -0.15 11.30 12.31
C GLY A 46 -1.03 12.06 11.31
N ALA A 47 -2.17 11.48 10.93
CA ALA A 47 -3.18 12.09 10.07
C ALA A 47 -3.98 13.24 10.73
N LEU A 48 -3.88 13.43 12.04
CA LEU A 48 -4.64 14.44 12.79
C LEU A 48 -3.75 15.60 13.29
N VAL A 49 -2.47 15.62 12.97
CA VAL A 49 -1.56 16.67 13.45
C VAL A 49 -1.55 17.84 12.48
N ASN A 50 -1.87 19.02 13.02
CA ASN A 50 -1.82 20.30 12.29
C ASN A 50 -0.38 20.54 11.79
N THR A 51 -0.15 20.34 10.50
CA THR A 51 1.18 20.27 9.88
C THR A 51 1.72 21.66 9.64
N VAL A 52 2.82 22.01 10.28
CA VAL A 52 3.49 23.30 10.09
C VAL A 52 4.14 23.41 8.71
N ARG A 53 4.61 22.27 8.14
CA ARG A 53 5.18 22.19 6.80
C ARG A 53 4.82 20.85 6.16
N PRO A 54 4.09 20.82 5.04
CA PRO A 54 3.85 19.59 4.29
C PRO A 54 5.14 19.09 3.64
N LEU A 55 5.28 17.77 3.52
CA LEU A 55 6.33 17.16 2.71
C LEU A 55 6.05 17.43 1.22
N THR A 56 7.10 17.66 0.46
CA THR A 56 7.04 17.95 -0.97
C THR A 56 7.68 16.83 -1.80
N LEU A 57 7.40 16.79 -3.10
CA LEU A 57 8.08 15.88 -4.02
C LEU A 57 9.60 16.13 -4.05
N ALA A 58 10.05 17.38 -3.87
CA ALA A 58 11.47 17.70 -3.80
C ALA A 58 12.13 17.09 -2.56
N ASP A 59 11.42 16.99 -1.43
CA ASP A 59 11.93 16.31 -0.23
C ASP A 59 12.10 14.79 -0.52
N ALA A 60 11.16 14.16 -1.22
CA ALA A 60 11.28 12.76 -1.65
C ALA A 60 12.46 12.55 -2.61
N GLU A 61 12.65 13.43 -3.59
CA GLU A 61 13.78 13.40 -4.51
C GLU A 61 15.14 13.57 -3.78
N ALA A 62 15.18 14.37 -2.73
CA ALA A 62 16.38 14.53 -1.91
C ALA A 62 16.74 13.23 -1.18
N ILE A 63 15.74 12.51 -0.66
CA ILE A 63 15.92 11.22 0.03
C ILE A 63 16.43 10.15 -0.94
N THR A 64 15.94 10.12 -2.18
CA THR A 64 16.38 9.15 -3.22
C THR A 64 17.88 9.23 -3.53
N ARG A 65 18.54 10.37 -3.22
CA ARG A 65 19.97 10.54 -3.45
C ARG A 65 20.87 9.92 -2.37
N LEU A 66 20.27 9.43 -1.29
CA LEU A 66 21.02 8.80 -0.20
C LEU A 66 21.44 7.38 -0.61
N PRO A 67 22.73 7.01 -0.49
CA PRO A 67 23.24 5.73 -0.99
C PRO A 67 22.68 4.50 -0.25
N GLN A 68 22.08 4.68 0.93
CA GLN A 68 21.46 3.61 1.71
C GLN A 68 19.96 3.43 1.39
N VAL A 69 19.40 4.25 0.49
CA VAL A 69 17.97 4.22 0.13
C VAL A 69 17.81 3.53 -1.22
N GLU A 70 17.14 2.40 -1.23
CA GLU A 70 16.88 1.61 -2.44
C GLU A 70 15.71 2.17 -3.25
N ALA A 71 14.62 2.56 -2.58
CA ALA A 71 13.43 3.09 -3.23
C ALA A 71 12.70 4.09 -2.32
N VAL A 72 12.06 5.07 -2.93
CA VAL A 72 11.24 6.07 -2.24
C VAL A 72 9.89 6.16 -2.93
N SER A 73 8.81 6.01 -2.17
CA SER A 73 7.45 6.21 -2.69
C SER A 73 6.75 7.33 -1.92
N PRO A 74 6.68 8.54 -2.47
CA PRO A 74 5.82 9.57 -1.91
C PRO A 74 4.37 9.10 -1.98
N MET A 75 3.61 9.35 -0.90
CA MET A 75 2.24 8.90 -0.78
C MET A 75 1.31 10.03 -0.34
N VAL A 76 0.14 10.08 -0.97
CA VAL A 76 -1.00 10.89 -0.52
C VAL A 76 -2.16 9.95 -0.22
N LEU A 77 -2.75 10.10 0.95
CA LEU A 77 -3.89 9.30 1.40
C LEU A 77 -5.17 10.11 1.32
N GLY A 78 -6.21 9.51 0.76
CA GLY A 78 -7.56 10.04 0.74
C GLY A 78 -8.60 8.94 0.93
N ASN A 79 -9.87 9.34 1.06
CA ASN A 79 -11.01 8.41 1.09
C ASN A 79 -12.09 8.92 0.14
N ALA A 80 -12.50 8.07 -0.80
CA ALA A 80 -13.48 8.43 -1.80
C ALA A 80 -14.32 7.21 -2.24
N PRO A 81 -15.52 7.43 -2.79
CA PRO A 81 -16.26 6.39 -3.47
C PRO A 81 -15.59 6.04 -4.80
N VAL A 82 -15.45 4.76 -5.07
CA VAL A 82 -15.11 4.19 -6.38
C VAL A 82 -16.41 3.69 -7.00
N GLU A 83 -16.74 4.18 -8.18
CA GLU A 83 -18.04 3.94 -8.80
C GLU A 83 -17.92 3.39 -10.24
N ARG A 84 -18.79 2.45 -10.58
CA ARG A 84 -18.95 1.92 -11.93
C ARG A 84 -20.39 1.47 -12.16
N GLY A 85 -21.13 2.22 -12.97
CA GLY A 85 -22.58 2.00 -13.14
C GLY A 85 -23.30 2.19 -11.81
N GLU A 86 -24.07 1.19 -11.39
CA GLU A 86 -24.80 1.21 -10.13
C GLU A 86 -23.98 0.72 -8.92
N ARG A 87 -22.79 0.20 -9.15
CA ARG A 87 -21.92 -0.31 -8.08
C ARG A 87 -21.04 0.79 -7.54
N THR A 88 -21.02 0.92 -6.23
CA THR A 88 -20.23 1.92 -5.49
C THR A 88 -19.61 1.28 -4.27
N ARG A 89 -18.32 1.58 -4.05
CA ARG A 89 -17.62 1.24 -2.81
C ARG A 89 -16.79 2.42 -2.33
N ARG A 90 -17.01 2.86 -1.09
CA ARG A 90 -16.13 3.83 -0.43
C ARG A 90 -14.89 3.12 0.11
N THR A 91 -13.72 3.61 -0.24
CA THR A 91 -12.45 2.99 0.14
C THR A 91 -11.34 4.04 0.29
N ASN A 92 -10.23 3.62 0.87
CA ASN A 92 -9.03 4.44 0.90
C ASN A 92 -8.40 4.51 -0.48
N ILE A 93 -7.99 5.70 -0.87
CA ILE A 93 -7.31 5.99 -2.13
C ILE A 93 -5.89 6.42 -1.80
N TYR A 94 -4.95 5.73 -2.39
CA TYR A 94 -3.53 5.99 -2.25
C TYR A 94 -3.00 6.58 -3.55
N GLY A 95 -2.62 7.85 -3.53
CA GLY A 95 -1.84 8.45 -4.61
C GLY A 95 -0.36 8.14 -4.38
N VAL A 96 0.23 7.33 -5.24
CA VAL A 96 1.59 6.79 -5.06
C VAL A 96 2.41 6.90 -6.34
N GLY A 97 3.73 6.87 -6.19
CA GLY A 97 4.66 6.78 -7.31
C GLY A 97 4.78 5.35 -7.88
N PRO A 98 5.51 5.19 -9.01
CA PRO A 98 5.71 3.91 -9.68
C PRO A 98 6.50 2.90 -8.84
N ASP A 99 7.31 3.38 -7.89
CA ASP A 99 8.16 2.55 -7.01
C ASP A 99 7.42 1.97 -5.80
N ALA A 100 6.13 2.28 -5.64
CA ALA A 100 5.32 1.75 -4.55
C ALA A 100 5.34 0.20 -4.45
N PRO A 101 5.34 -0.59 -5.54
CA PRO A 101 5.47 -2.03 -5.47
C PRO A 101 6.77 -2.50 -4.82
N ASN A 102 7.87 -1.80 -5.08
CA ASN A 102 9.19 -2.11 -4.51
C ASN A 102 9.22 -1.79 -3.01
N VAL A 103 8.60 -0.66 -2.61
CA VAL A 103 8.58 -0.20 -1.21
C VAL A 103 7.68 -1.07 -0.34
N TRP A 104 6.51 -1.48 -0.84
CA TRP A 104 5.53 -2.25 -0.06
C TRP A 104 5.40 -3.71 -0.47
N THR A 105 6.32 -4.23 -1.29
CA THR A 105 6.32 -5.62 -1.75
C THR A 105 4.95 -6.05 -2.30
N MET A 106 4.38 -5.20 -3.18
CA MET A 106 3.08 -5.44 -3.81
C MET A 106 3.25 -5.92 -5.23
N SER A 107 2.46 -6.90 -5.64
CA SER A 107 2.43 -7.40 -7.02
C SER A 107 1.04 -7.25 -7.63
N PRO A 108 0.95 -6.89 -8.92
CA PRO A 108 -0.32 -6.93 -9.64
C PRO A 108 -0.66 -8.39 -10.02
N ALA A 109 -1.84 -8.88 -9.61
CA ALA A 109 -2.39 -10.15 -10.05
C ALA A 109 -2.88 -10.09 -11.51
N LEU A 110 -3.37 -8.91 -11.93
CA LEU A 110 -3.82 -8.66 -13.30
C LEU A 110 -3.25 -7.35 -13.83
N GLY A 111 -2.82 -7.35 -15.08
CA GLY A 111 -2.35 -6.14 -15.75
C GLY A 111 -0.97 -5.69 -15.28
N ARG A 112 -0.83 -4.40 -14.96
CA ARG A 112 0.43 -3.79 -14.54
C ARG A 112 0.19 -2.71 -13.50
N PHE A 113 1.26 -2.33 -12.77
CA PHE A 113 1.23 -1.20 -11.86
C PHE A 113 1.32 0.14 -12.61
N LEU A 114 1.29 1.24 -11.87
CA LEU A 114 1.35 2.60 -12.41
C LEU A 114 2.66 2.80 -13.21
N PRO A 115 2.60 3.43 -14.38
CA PRO A 115 3.78 3.74 -15.16
C PRO A 115 4.60 4.86 -14.51
N ASN A 116 5.87 4.98 -14.90
CA ASN A 116 6.73 6.06 -14.47
C ASN A 116 6.41 7.36 -15.24
N ASP A 117 5.25 7.93 -14.93
CA ASP A 117 4.83 9.21 -15.48
C ASP A 117 5.32 10.38 -14.61
N ASN A 118 5.44 11.56 -15.20
CA ASN A 118 5.72 12.76 -14.42
C ASN A 118 4.55 13.03 -13.45
N PRO A 119 4.79 13.12 -12.14
CA PRO A 119 3.73 13.31 -11.13
C PRO A 119 2.85 14.55 -11.36
N ARG A 120 3.39 15.58 -12.04
CA ARG A 120 2.66 16.83 -12.32
C ARG A 120 1.74 16.73 -13.54
N SER A 121 1.90 15.71 -14.38
CA SER A 121 1.12 15.49 -15.60
C SER A 121 0.74 14.02 -15.78
N ALA A 122 0.61 13.28 -14.69
CA ALA A 122 0.28 11.86 -14.71
C ALA A 122 -1.08 11.60 -15.37
N ARG A 123 -1.13 10.51 -16.10
CA ARG A 123 -2.38 10.04 -16.74
C ARG A 123 -3.34 9.51 -15.67
N PRO A 124 -4.66 9.62 -15.85
CA PRO A 124 -5.66 9.13 -14.91
C PRO A 124 -5.76 7.60 -14.95
N PHE A 125 -4.75 6.93 -14.45
CA PHE A 125 -4.69 5.48 -14.27
C PHE A 125 -4.94 5.08 -12.83
N VAL A 126 -5.53 3.90 -12.63
CA VAL A 126 -5.75 3.30 -11.33
C VAL A 126 -5.43 1.82 -11.35
N VAL A 127 -4.85 1.36 -10.25
CA VAL A 127 -4.70 -0.05 -9.90
C VAL A 127 -5.67 -0.33 -8.75
N LEU A 128 -6.52 -1.33 -8.89
CA LEU A 128 -7.53 -1.66 -7.90
C LEU A 128 -6.96 -2.65 -6.88
N GLY A 129 -7.30 -2.48 -5.62
CA GLY A 129 -7.14 -3.55 -4.64
C GLY A 129 -8.11 -4.71 -4.93
N HIS A 130 -7.73 -5.93 -4.54
CA HIS A 130 -8.49 -7.15 -4.85
C HIS A 130 -9.97 -7.05 -4.44
N THR A 131 -10.26 -6.64 -3.21
CA THR A 131 -11.63 -6.52 -2.69
C THR A 131 -12.45 -5.48 -3.46
N VAL A 132 -11.84 -4.35 -3.85
CA VAL A 132 -12.53 -3.33 -4.66
C VAL A 132 -12.85 -3.87 -6.04
N TYR A 133 -11.93 -4.63 -6.64
CA TYR A 133 -12.16 -5.30 -7.91
C TYR A 133 -13.34 -6.26 -7.83
N GLU A 134 -13.39 -7.14 -6.83
CA GLU A 134 -14.47 -8.11 -6.66
C GLU A 134 -15.83 -7.43 -6.51
N GLU A 135 -15.94 -6.39 -5.70
CA GLU A 135 -17.22 -5.72 -5.46
C GLU A 135 -17.69 -4.88 -6.65
N ILE A 136 -16.78 -4.21 -7.35
CA ILE A 136 -17.13 -3.32 -8.47
C ILE A 136 -17.26 -4.07 -9.79
N PHE A 137 -16.44 -5.08 -10.04
CA PHE A 137 -16.38 -5.81 -11.31
C PHE A 137 -16.91 -7.25 -11.21
N GLY A 138 -16.87 -7.87 -10.01
CA GLY A 138 -17.14 -9.29 -9.85
C GLY A 138 -16.16 -10.13 -10.66
N SER A 139 -16.66 -10.96 -11.56
CA SER A 139 -15.84 -11.79 -12.47
C SER A 139 -15.48 -11.11 -13.78
N SER A 140 -15.92 -9.86 -14.01
CA SER A 140 -15.68 -9.16 -15.28
C SER A 140 -14.24 -8.66 -15.38
N ASN A 141 -13.64 -8.72 -16.58
CA ASN A 141 -12.30 -8.16 -16.79
C ASN A 141 -12.31 -6.63 -16.57
N PRO A 142 -11.53 -6.11 -15.60
CA PRO A 142 -11.48 -4.70 -15.26
C PRO A 142 -10.54 -3.90 -16.17
N LEU A 143 -9.57 -4.54 -16.83
CA LEU A 143 -8.51 -3.87 -17.57
C LEU A 143 -9.04 -3.02 -18.72
N GLY A 144 -8.56 -1.78 -18.79
CA GLY A 144 -8.96 -0.79 -19.79
C GLY A 144 -10.32 -0.14 -19.52
N LYS A 145 -11.11 -0.65 -18.58
CA LYS A 145 -12.41 -0.05 -18.20
C LYS A 145 -12.19 1.21 -17.37
N LYS A 146 -13.23 2.04 -17.32
CA LYS A 146 -13.20 3.27 -16.51
C LYS A 146 -13.97 3.06 -15.20
N VAL A 147 -13.45 3.64 -14.13
CA VAL A 147 -14.11 3.83 -12.85
C VAL A 147 -14.08 5.31 -12.50
N ARG A 148 -15.07 5.78 -11.76
CA ARG A 148 -15.11 7.14 -11.23
C ARG A 148 -14.65 7.12 -9.78
N ILE A 149 -13.73 8.00 -9.43
CA ILE A 149 -13.24 8.19 -8.06
C ILE A 149 -13.49 9.65 -7.71
N GLY A 150 -14.48 9.89 -6.84
CA GLY A 150 -14.96 11.24 -6.61
C GLY A 150 -15.51 11.89 -7.88
N SER A 151 -14.92 13.00 -8.34
CA SER A 151 -15.33 13.70 -9.55
C SER A 151 -14.57 13.27 -10.81
N THR A 152 -13.53 12.43 -10.70
CA THR A 152 -12.59 12.13 -11.80
C THR A 152 -12.73 10.69 -12.27
N SER A 153 -12.65 10.50 -13.60
CA SER A 153 -12.64 9.17 -14.22
C SER A 153 -11.22 8.67 -14.41
N PHE A 154 -10.98 7.45 -13.94
CA PHE A 154 -9.70 6.75 -14.07
C PHE A 154 -9.85 5.51 -14.92
N ARG A 155 -8.81 5.16 -15.68
CA ARG A 155 -8.72 3.90 -16.41
C ARG A 155 -8.03 2.85 -15.56
N VAL A 156 -8.66 1.70 -15.40
CA VAL A 156 -8.08 0.55 -14.69
C VAL A 156 -7.00 -0.08 -15.56
N ILE A 157 -5.79 -0.20 -15.01
CA ILE A 157 -4.64 -0.80 -15.69
C ILE A 157 -4.08 -2.03 -14.97
N GLY A 158 -4.53 -2.28 -13.75
CA GLY A 158 -4.13 -3.46 -12.97
C GLY A 158 -5.05 -3.72 -11.79
N VAL A 159 -4.88 -4.89 -11.21
CA VAL A 159 -5.49 -5.32 -9.94
C VAL A 159 -4.40 -5.93 -9.09
N LEU A 160 -4.29 -5.55 -7.83
CA LEU A 160 -3.33 -6.10 -6.87
C LEU A 160 -3.72 -7.52 -6.45
N GLU A 161 -2.74 -8.30 -6.06
CA GLU A 161 -2.95 -9.57 -5.38
C GLU A 161 -3.73 -9.38 -4.08
N SER A 162 -4.49 -10.40 -3.68
CA SER A 162 -5.10 -10.42 -2.35
C SER A 162 -3.99 -10.56 -1.32
N GLN A 163 -3.87 -9.58 -0.45
CA GLN A 163 -3.07 -9.73 0.76
C GLN A 163 -4.01 -10.30 1.82
N GLY A 164 -3.68 -11.50 2.29
CA GLY A 164 -4.45 -12.26 3.26
C GLY A 164 -4.67 -11.54 4.58
#